data_3a61eb4d7f95f9f70b6a2e6a3f13a871
#
_entry.id   3a61eb4d7f95f9f70b6a2e6a3f13a871
#
_cell.length_a   1.000
_cell.length_b   1.000
_cell.length_c   1.000
_cell.angle_alpha   90.00
_cell.angle_beta   90.00
_cell.angle_gamma   90.00
#
_symmetry.space_group_name_H-M   'P 1'
#
loop_
_entity.id
_entity.type
_entity.pdbx_description
1 polymer ?
#
loop_
_entity_poly.entity_id
_entity_poly.type
_entity_poly.pdbx_seq_one_letter_code
_entity_poly.pdbx_strand_id
1 'polypeptide(L)'
;MSGEIIGVSALRDILPCRPSMLLLDRVFAESENKLIGLKSISMNEPCFMGHFPGHPILPGVLQVEAIAQLAEVGLWKRLDPERKGDFYIKELHKIKFRRPNNP
;
A
#
# COMPACT_ATOMS: atom_id res chain seq x y z
N MET A 1 -12.85 0.12 -15.93
CA MET A 1 -11.88 -0.13 -14.86
C MET A 1 -10.92 -1.27 -15.16
N SER A 2 -11.40 -2.27 -15.91
CA SER A 2 -10.58 -3.44 -16.22
C SER A 2 -9.31 -3.04 -16.99
N GLY A 3 -8.15 -3.51 -16.51
CA GLY A 3 -6.87 -3.24 -17.14
C GLY A 3 -6.25 -1.87 -16.82
N GLU A 4 -6.91 -1.05 -16.01
CA GLU A 4 -6.37 0.25 -15.65
C GLU A 4 -5.13 0.12 -14.78
N ILE A 5 -4.11 0.93 -15.05
CA ILE A 5 -2.89 0.99 -14.27
C ILE A 5 -2.80 2.36 -13.59
N ILE A 6 -2.60 2.36 -12.28
CA ILE A 6 -2.46 3.57 -11.49
C ILE A 6 -1.02 3.63 -11.00
N GLY A 7 -0.25 4.58 -11.51
CA GLY A 7 1.15 4.75 -11.14
C GLY A 7 1.34 5.71 -9.97
N VAL A 8 2.59 5.94 -9.60
CA VAL A 8 2.96 6.74 -8.42
C VAL A 8 2.36 8.14 -8.44
N SER A 9 2.37 8.82 -9.59
CA SER A 9 1.83 10.17 -9.67
C SER A 9 0.36 10.24 -9.30
N ALA A 10 -0.43 9.30 -9.83
CA ALA A 10 -1.86 9.23 -9.51
C ALA A 10 -2.09 8.79 -8.06
N LEU A 11 -1.29 7.86 -7.56
CA LEU A 11 -1.39 7.42 -6.16
C LEU A 11 -1.11 8.58 -5.19
N ARG A 12 -0.18 9.44 -5.51
CA ARG A 12 0.10 10.63 -4.68
C ARG A 12 -1.08 11.59 -4.62
N ASP A 13 -1.88 11.63 -5.66
CA ASP A 13 -3.08 12.47 -5.68
C ASP A 13 -4.24 11.83 -4.96
N ILE A 14 -4.33 10.50 -4.97
CA ILE A 14 -5.42 9.74 -4.36
C ILE A 14 -5.21 9.58 -2.86
N LEU A 15 -4.02 9.15 -2.46
CA LEU A 15 -3.73 8.83 -1.06
C LEU A 15 -3.25 10.06 -0.29
N PRO A 16 -3.60 10.19 1.00
CA PRO A 16 -3.19 11.34 1.80
C PRO A 16 -1.71 11.32 2.17
N CYS A 17 -1.08 10.15 2.14
CA CYS A 17 0.33 10.01 2.50
C CYS A 17 1.26 10.38 1.34
N ARG A 18 2.51 10.61 1.67
CA ARG A 18 3.58 10.96 0.73
C ARG A 18 4.76 10.01 0.95
N PRO A 19 5.72 9.92 0.04
CA PRO A 19 6.96 9.23 0.33
C PRO A 19 7.59 9.82 1.59
N SER A 20 8.02 9.07 2.50
CA SER A 20 8.36 7.66 2.66
C SER A 20 7.19 6.77 3.13
N MET A 21 6.04 7.32 3.46
CA MET A 21 4.87 6.55 3.90
C MET A 21 3.96 6.09 2.76
N LEU A 22 4.16 6.57 1.56
CA LEU A 22 3.47 6.05 0.39
C LEU A 22 4.19 4.77 -0.04
N LEU A 23 3.59 3.62 0.24
CA LEU A 23 4.23 2.33 0.08
C LEU A 23 3.95 1.63 -1.26
N LEU A 24 2.86 1.98 -1.93
CA LEU A 24 2.51 1.36 -3.21
C LEU A 24 3.27 1.99 -4.37
N ASP A 25 3.76 1.17 -5.28
CA ASP A 25 4.39 1.62 -6.52
C ASP A 25 3.39 1.67 -7.68
N ARG A 26 2.50 0.70 -7.74
CA ARG A 26 1.46 0.62 -8.77
C ARG A 26 0.23 -0.10 -8.25
N VAL A 27 -0.91 0.22 -8.85
CA VAL A 27 -2.15 -0.51 -8.65
C VAL A 27 -2.73 -0.87 -10.01
N PHE A 28 -3.14 -2.12 -10.16
CA PHE A 28 -3.86 -2.60 -11.34
C PHE A 28 -5.31 -2.83 -10.98
N ALA A 29 -6.22 -2.21 -11.72
CA ALA A 29 -7.63 -2.54 -11.62
C ALA A 29 -7.93 -3.68 -12.58
N GLU A 30 -7.82 -4.92 -12.11
CA GLU A 30 -8.04 -6.11 -12.94
C GLU A 30 -9.50 -6.25 -13.35
N SER A 31 -10.40 -5.93 -12.43
CA SER A 31 -11.84 -5.89 -12.66
C SER A 31 -12.47 -4.89 -11.70
N GLU A 32 -13.80 -4.73 -11.77
CA GLU A 32 -14.48 -3.84 -10.83
C GLU A 32 -14.37 -4.30 -9.37
N ASN A 33 -14.11 -5.59 -9.17
CA ASN A 33 -14.06 -6.19 -7.84
C ASN A 33 -12.66 -6.63 -7.42
N LYS A 34 -11.65 -6.39 -8.23
CA LYS A 34 -10.30 -6.86 -7.91
C LYS A 34 -9.23 -5.84 -8.25
N LEU A 35 -8.48 -5.44 -7.23
CA LEU A 35 -7.31 -4.60 -7.37
C LEU A 35 -6.06 -5.40 -6.99
N ILE A 36 -4.98 -5.16 -7.70
CA ILE A 36 -3.68 -5.75 -7.42
C ILE A 36 -2.70 -4.62 -7.19
N GLY A 37 -2.07 -4.62 -6.02
CA GLY A 37 -1.04 -3.65 -5.68
C GLY A 37 0.35 -4.24 -5.84
N LEU A 38 1.28 -3.42 -6.26
CA LEU A 38 2.69 -3.78 -6.37
C LEU A 38 3.51 -2.88 -5.47
N LYS A 39 4.37 -3.49 -4.67
CA LYS A 39 5.38 -2.80 -3.88
C LYS A 39 6.74 -3.44 -4.10
N SER A 40 7.69 -2.66 -4.59
CA SER A 40 9.08 -3.06 -4.67
C SER A 40 9.76 -2.83 -3.33
N ILE A 41 10.52 -3.80 -2.86
CA ILE A 41 11.24 -3.71 -1.59
C ILE A 41 12.70 -3.41 -1.88
N SER A 42 13.16 -2.21 -1.48
CA SER A 42 14.52 -1.75 -1.74
C SER A 42 15.28 -1.59 -0.43
N MET A 43 16.59 -1.86 -0.47
CA MET A 43 17.50 -1.58 0.66
C MET A 43 17.53 -0.11 1.04
N ASN A 44 17.15 0.78 0.13
CA ASN A 44 17.13 2.22 0.39
C ASN A 44 15.93 2.67 1.23
N GLU A 45 15.02 1.78 1.58
CA GLU A 45 13.89 2.14 2.42
C GLU A 45 14.38 2.40 3.85
N PRO A 46 13.96 3.54 4.46
CA PRO A 46 14.46 3.94 5.77
C PRO A 46 14.25 2.91 6.88
N CYS A 47 13.21 2.09 6.80
CA CYS A 47 12.91 1.10 7.83
C CYS A 47 14.04 0.06 8.02
N PHE A 48 14.83 -0.20 6.99
CA PHE A 48 15.88 -1.22 7.06
C PHE A 48 17.11 -0.78 7.84
N MET A 49 17.23 0.50 8.15
CA MET A 49 18.31 0.96 9.02
C MET A 49 18.18 0.39 10.42
N GLY A 50 16.96 0.15 10.88
CA GLY A 50 16.70 -0.36 12.21
C GLY A 50 16.04 -1.73 12.28
N HIS A 51 15.51 -2.23 11.18
CA HIS A 51 14.70 -3.47 11.20
C HIS A 51 15.19 -4.48 10.14
N PHE A 52 16.30 -5.12 10.28
CA PHE A 52 17.28 -5.02 11.38
C PHE A 52 18.65 -4.77 10.76
N PRO A 53 19.58 -4.11 11.45
CA PRO A 53 20.93 -3.88 10.91
C PRO A 53 21.57 -5.18 10.43
N GLY A 54 22.00 -5.23 9.15
CA GLY A 54 22.60 -6.42 8.58
C GLY A 54 21.62 -7.54 8.24
N HIS A 55 20.34 -7.41 8.57
CA HIS A 55 19.33 -8.43 8.32
C HIS A 55 17.98 -7.75 8.01
N PRO A 56 17.84 -7.14 6.84
CA PRO A 56 16.66 -6.34 6.52
C PRO A 56 15.42 -7.20 6.33
N ILE A 57 14.37 -6.87 7.07
CA ILE A 57 13.05 -7.49 6.97
C ILE A 57 12.02 -6.37 6.93
N LEU A 58 11.11 -6.41 5.96
CA LEU A 58 10.04 -5.42 5.89
C LEU A 58 9.13 -5.58 7.12
N PRO A 59 9.00 -4.55 7.97
CA PRO A 59 8.15 -4.64 9.15
C PRO A 59 6.72 -5.04 8.80
N GLY A 60 6.15 -5.95 9.60
CA GLY A 60 4.79 -6.43 9.38
C GLY A 60 3.76 -5.31 9.39
N VAL A 61 3.94 -4.32 10.25
CA VAL A 61 3.04 -3.17 10.30
C VAL A 61 3.05 -2.36 9.01
N LEU A 62 4.18 -2.31 8.30
CA LEU A 62 4.26 -1.64 6.99
C LEU A 62 3.62 -2.49 5.89
N GLN A 63 3.66 -3.80 6.00
CA GLN A 63 2.93 -4.68 5.08
C GLN A 63 1.42 -4.45 5.20
N VAL A 64 0.93 -4.36 6.44
CA VAL A 64 -0.47 -4.04 6.70
C VAL A 64 -0.82 -2.66 6.14
N GLU A 65 0.05 -1.67 6.34
CA GLU A 65 -0.18 -0.32 5.81
C GLU A 65 -0.26 -0.31 4.29
N ALA A 66 0.60 -1.07 3.60
CA ALA A 66 0.54 -1.17 2.14
C ALA A 66 -0.80 -1.74 1.67
N ILE A 67 -1.29 -2.78 2.35
CA ILE A 67 -2.59 -3.37 2.03
C ILE A 67 -3.72 -2.38 2.30
N ALA A 68 -3.63 -1.63 3.38
CA ALA A 68 -4.62 -0.61 3.70
C ALA A 68 -4.65 0.50 2.64
N GLN A 69 -3.49 0.90 2.14
CA GLN A 69 -3.42 1.89 1.05
C GLN A 69 -4.06 1.36 -0.23
N LEU A 70 -3.85 0.09 -0.55
CA LEU A 70 -4.51 -0.53 -1.70
C LEU A 70 -6.03 -0.52 -1.53
N ALA A 71 -6.52 -0.89 -0.35
CA ALA A 71 -7.95 -0.86 -0.05
C ALA A 71 -8.50 0.57 -0.15
N GLU A 72 -7.75 1.56 0.32
CA GLU A 72 -8.15 2.96 0.26
C GLU A 72 -8.32 3.43 -1.20
N VAL A 73 -7.40 3.05 -2.07
CA VAL A 73 -7.54 3.35 -3.51
C VAL A 73 -8.86 2.81 -4.05
N GLY A 74 -9.19 1.57 -3.72
CA GLY A 74 -10.45 0.97 -4.15
C GLY A 74 -11.67 1.69 -3.61
N LEU A 75 -11.64 2.07 -2.34
CA LEU A 75 -12.75 2.79 -1.70
C LEU A 75 -12.95 4.18 -2.30
N TRP A 76 -11.88 4.92 -2.55
CA TRP A 76 -11.96 6.21 -3.21
C TRP A 76 -12.64 6.09 -4.58
N LYS A 77 -12.22 5.12 -5.37
CA LYS A 77 -12.74 4.94 -6.73
C LYS A 77 -14.21 4.53 -6.75
N ARG A 78 -14.65 3.71 -5.79
CA ARG A 78 -16.01 3.17 -5.78
C ARG A 78 -17.00 4.04 -5.03
N LEU A 79 -16.59 4.58 -3.88
CA LEU A 79 -17.51 5.22 -2.95
C LEU A 79 -17.37 6.73 -2.90
N ASP A 80 -16.18 7.25 -3.18
CA ASP A 80 -15.92 8.68 -3.02
C ASP A 80 -14.91 9.18 -4.05
N PRO A 81 -15.24 9.10 -5.36
CA PRO A 81 -14.29 9.52 -6.40
C PRO A 81 -13.88 10.99 -6.33
N GLU A 82 -14.67 11.83 -5.69
CA GLU A 82 -14.34 13.25 -5.49
C GLU A 82 -13.54 13.50 -4.22
N ARG A 83 -13.29 12.46 -3.44
CA ARG A 83 -12.44 12.50 -2.23
C ARG A 83 -12.90 13.55 -1.21
N LYS A 84 -14.17 13.53 -0.89
CA LYS A 84 -14.78 14.46 0.07
C LYS A 84 -14.63 14.02 1.52
N GLY A 85 -14.38 12.74 1.76
CA GLY A 85 -14.18 12.19 3.08
C GLY A 85 -12.81 11.56 3.25
N ASP A 86 -12.61 10.87 4.37
CA ASP A 86 -11.38 10.15 4.67
C ASP A 86 -11.69 8.70 5.01
N PHE A 87 -10.69 7.84 4.80
CA PHE A 87 -10.77 6.44 5.20
C PHE A 87 -9.59 6.12 6.12
N TYR A 88 -9.85 5.32 7.17
CA TYR A 88 -8.81 4.88 8.07
C TYR A 88 -9.15 3.50 8.61
N ILE A 89 -8.13 2.79 9.09
CA ILE A 89 -8.30 1.46 9.67
C ILE A 89 -9.01 1.60 11.00
N LYS A 90 -10.12 0.87 11.15
CA LYS A 90 -10.83 0.79 12.42
C LYS A 90 -10.40 -0.41 13.25
N GLU A 91 -10.27 -1.56 12.60
CA GLU A 91 -9.92 -2.80 13.28
C GLU A 91 -9.08 -3.70 12.38
N LEU A 92 -8.23 -4.51 13.01
CA LEU A 92 -7.45 -5.55 12.34
C LEU A 92 -7.75 -6.88 13.01
N HIS A 93 -8.03 -7.91 12.20
CA HIS A 93 -8.38 -9.23 12.68
C HIS A 93 -7.54 -10.31 12.03
N LYS A 94 -7.09 -11.30 12.82
CA LYS A 94 -6.47 -12.53 12.32
C LYS A 94 -5.33 -12.31 11.33
N ILE A 95 -4.46 -11.36 11.64
CA ILE A 95 -3.29 -11.07 10.81
C ILE A 95 -2.17 -12.03 11.19
N LYS A 96 -1.59 -12.70 10.19
CA LYS A 96 -0.47 -13.62 10.39
C LYS A 96 0.65 -13.30 9.42
N PHE A 97 1.88 -13.26 9.91
CA PHE A 97 3.07 -13.06 9.10
C PHE A 97 3.82 -14.38 9.04
N ARG A 98 3.84 -15.01 7.87
CA ARG A 98 4.35 -16.38 7.73
C ARG A 98 5.74 -16.47 7.11
N ARG A 99 6.14 -15.44 6.37
CA ARG A 99 7.44 -15.37 5.74
C ARG A 99 7.96 -13.94 5.78
N PRO A 100 9.28 -13.74 5.98
CA PRO A 100 9.84 -12.41 5.89
C PRO A 100 9.82 -11.91 4.45
N ASN A 101 9.60 -10.63 4.27
CA ASN A 101 9.79 -9.94 3.00
C ASN A 101 11.04 -9.10 3.11
N ASN A 102 11.97 -9.28 2.21
CA ASN A 102 13.25 -8.58 2.22
C ASN A 102 13.63 -8.12 0.81
N PRO A 103 14.56 -7.17 0.74
CA PRO A 103 15.02 -6.64 -0.55
C PRO A 103 15.55 -7.70 -1.47
#